data_07ef724fdf0df9971466224f7c051805
#
_entry.id   07ef724fdf0df9971466224f7c051805
#
_cell.length_a   1.000
_cell.length_b   1.000
_cell.length_c   1.000
_cell.angle_alpha   90.00
_cell.angle_beta   90.00
_cell.angle_gamma   90.00
#
_symmetry.space_group_name_H-M   'P 1'
#
loop_
_entity.id
_entity.type
_entity.pdbx_description
1 polymer ?
#
loop_
_entity_poly.entity_id
_entity_poly.type
_entity_poly.pdbx_seq_one_letter_code
_entity_poly.pdbx_strand_id
1 'polypeptide(L)'
;MTAPGHEDDPAERKMRFLYALRSRGVTDARVLGAMERIDRGPFVRGIFAERAYEDVPLPIACGQTISQPSIVGLMTQALAVQPRDVVLEIGTGSGY
;
A
#
# COMPACT_ATOMS: atom_id res chain seq x y z
N MET A 1 -2.14 21.78 20.11
CA MET A 1 -2.60 21.62 19.54
C MET A 1 -2.80 21.00 18.84
N THR A 2 -3.01 20.61 18.68
CA THR A 2 -3.13 20.21 17.88
C THR A 2 -3.68 20.32 17.03
N ALA A 3 -3.62 20.58 16.89
CA ALA A 3 -4.16 20.89 16.07
C ALA A 3 -4.65 20.15 15.37
N PRO A 4 -5.28 20.47 15.23
CA PRO A 4 -5.96 19.76 14.50
C PRO A 4 -5.51 19.66 13.32
N GLY A 5 -5.28 20.43 12.97
CA GLY A 5 -4.80 20.30 11.80
C GLY A 5 -3.91 19.25 11.62
N HIS A 6 -3.88 18.57 12.44
CA HIS A 6 -3.09 17.59 12.41
C HIS A 6 -3.40 16.62 11.54
N GLU A 7 -4.44 16.65 10.78
CA GLU A 7 -4.60 15.81 9.76
C GLU A 7 -3.42 15.86 8.98
N ASP A 8 -2.91 14.79 8.60
CA ASP A 8 -1.72 14.72 7.84
C ASP A 8 -1.88 15.38 6.51
N ASP A 9 -0.95 16.19 6.17
CA ASP A 9 -0.76 16.60 4.80
C ASP A 9 -0.58 15.34 3.97
N PRO A 10 -1.27 15.21 2.83
CA PRO A 10 -1.12 14.04 1.97
C PRO A 10 0.32 13.73 1.60
N ALA A 11 1.15 14.74 1.39
CA ALA A 11 2.55 14.51 1.07
C ALA A 11 3.31 13.88 2.24
N GLU A 12 3.04 14.36 3.45
CA GLU A 12 3.68 13.79 4.63
C GLU A 12 3.24 12.35 4.88
N ARG A 13 1.95 12.09 4.68
CA ARG A 13 1.42 10.74 4.85
C ARG A 13 2.08 9.80 3.86
N LYS A 14 2.25 10.24 2.62
CA LYS A 14 2.90 9.44 1.60
C LYS A 14 4.36 9.20 1.94
N MET A 15 5.05 10.19 2.46
CA MET A 15 6.44 10.02 2.87
C MET A 15 6.58 9.00 4.00
N ARG A 16 5.68 9.05 4.99
CA ARG A 16 5.71 8.07 6.08
C ARG A 16 5.41 6.67 5.58
N PHE A 17 4.50 6.56 4.62
CA PHE A 17 4.15 5.29 4.01
C PHE A 17 5.37 4.68 3.32
N LEU A 18 6.05 5.47 2.50
CA LEU A 18 7.25 4.99 1.80
C LEU A 18 8.38 4.65 2.77
N TYR A 19 8.54 5.45 3.82
CA TYR A 19 9.55 5.18 4.83
C TYR A 19 9.28 3.84 5.52
N ALA A 20 8.02 3.59 5.87
CA ALA A 20 7.65 2.33 6.51
C ALA A 20 7.94 1.14 5.59
N LEU A 21 7.65 1.27 4.29
CA LEU A 21 7.94 0.21 3.32
C LEU A 21 9.44 -0.07 3.27
N ARG A 22 10.25 0.98 3.19
CA ARG A 22 11.69 0.81 3.14
C ARG A 22 12.24 0.17 4.41
N SER A 23 11.73 0.56 5.55
CA SER A 23 12.21 0.01 6.83
C SER A 23 11.84 -1.46 6.98
N ARG A 24 10.88 -1.95 6.19
CA ARG A 24 10.49 -3.36 6.21
C ARG A 24 11.11 -4.15 5.07
N GLY A 25 11.99 -3.56 4.30
CA GLY A 25 12.75 -4.26 3.27
C GLY A 25 12.32 -4.05 1.84
N VAL A 26 11.34 -3.18 1.57
CA VAL A 26 10.96 -2.85 0.21
C VAL A 26 11.93 -1.79 -0.29
N THR A 27 12.85 -2.19 -1.16
CA THR A 27 13.94 -1.32 -1.61
C THR A 27 13.96 -1.08 -3.12
N ASP A 28 13.22 -1.86 -3.89
CA ASP A 28 13.19 -1.70 -5.34
C ASP A 28 12.50 -0.38 -5.71
N ALA A 29 13.21 0.48 -6.42
CA ALA A 29 12.71 1.81 -6.76
C ALA A 29 11.46 1.76 -7.62
N ARG A 30 11.32 0.76 -8.49
CA ARG A 30 10.13 0.64 -9.34
C ARG A 30 8.91 0.23 -8.51
N VAL A 31 9.10 -0.66 -7.56
CA VAL A 31 8.03 -1.08 -6.66
C VAL A 31 7.59 0.09 -5.79
N LEU A 32 8.54 0.78 -5.17
CA LEU A 32 8.24 1.94 -4.35
C LEU A 32 7.55 3.03 -5.17
N GLY A 33 8.01 3.29 -6.38
CA GLY A 33 7.40 4.28 -7.25
C GLY A 33 5.97 3.93 -7.63
N ALA A 34 5.71 2.65 -7.92
CA ALA A 34 4.36 2.20 -8.24
C ALA A 34 3.44 2.35 -7.03
N MET A 35 3.91 1.97 -5.84
CA MET A 35 3.11 2.08 -4.62
C MET A 35 2.87 3.53 -4.23
N GLU A 36 3.78 4.42 -4.62
CA GLU A 36 3.61 5.84 -4.41
C GLU A 36 2.52 6.41 -5.34
N ARG A 37 2.49 5.95 -6.57
CA ARG A 37 1.55 6.48 -7.56
C ARG A 37 0.14 5.92 -7.46
N ILE A 38 0.01 4.68 -7.03
CA ILE A 38 -1.30 4.04 -6.95
C ILE A 38 -1.92 4.36 -5.60
N ASP A 39 -3.08 5.01 -5.63
CA ASP A 39 -3.78 5.39 -4.41
C ASP A 39 -4.39 4.14 -3.79
N ARG A 40 -4.04 3.84 -2.56
CA ARG A 40 -4.55 2.69 -1.83
C ARG A 40 -5.97 2.93 -1.30
N GLY A 41 -6.32 4.19 -1.07
CA GLY A 41 -7.61 4.54 -0.47
C GLY A 41 -8.81 3.88 -1.12
N PRO A 42 -8.95 3.91 -2.45
CA PRO A 42 -10.10 3.29 -3.12
C PRO A 42 -10.25 1.80 -2.89
N PHE A 43 -9.18 1.11 -2.47
CA PHE A 43 -9.22 -0.34 -2.25
C PHE A 43 -9.61 -0.68 -0.81
N VAL A 44 -9.82 0.31 0.05
CA VAL A 44 -10.14 0.12 1.46
C VAL A 44 -11.57 0.54 1.71
N ARG A 45 -12.30 -0.19 2.54
CA ARG A 45 -13.68 0.16 2.85
C ARG A 45 -13.75 1.48 3.60
N GLY A 46 -14.84 2.21 3.40
CA GLY A 46 -15.01 3.59 3.86
C GLY A 46 -14.59 3.88 5.29
N ILE A 47 -15.01 3.05 6.26
CA ILE A 47 -14.67 3.33 7.65
C ILE A 47 -13.19 3.11 7.97
N PHE A 48 -12.46 2.44 7.09
CA PHE A 48 -11.04 2.20 7.27
C PHE A 48 -10.18 3.07 6.34
N ALA A 49 -10.80 3.95 5.55
CA ALA A 49 -10.08 4.72 4.54
C ALA A 49 -8.98 5.58 5.15
N GLU A 50 -9.19 6.11 6.36
CA GLU A 50 -8.17 6.93 7.00
C GLU A 50 -6.94 6.14 7.40
N ARG A 51 -7.06 4.82 7.47
CA ARG A 51 -5.96 3.93 7.83
C ARG A 51 -5.29 3.30 6.62
N ALA A 52 -5.69 3.70 5.40
CA ALA A 52 -5.25 3.05 4.17
C ALA A 52 -3.73 3.01 4.01
N TYR A 53 -3.03 4.00 4.56
CA TYR A 53 -1.58 4.09 4.42
C TYR A 53 -0.81 3.66 5.66
N GLU A 54 -1.49 3.06 6.63
CA GLU A 54 -0.81 2.37 7.72
C GLU A 54 -0.31 1.03 7.22
N ASP A 55 0.81 0.58 7.74
CA ASP A 55 1.38 -0.71 7.31
C ASP A 55 0.75 -1.84 8.09
N VAL A 56 -0.53 -2.07 7.85
CA VAL A 56 -1.32 -3.12 8.49
C VAL A 56 -2.32 -3.68 7.49
N PRO A 57 -2.76 -4.93 7.65
CA PRO A 57 -3.87 -5.43 6.86
C PRO A 57 -5.18 -4.81 7.36
N LEU A 58 -6.13 -4.60 6.47
CA LEU A 58 -7.43 -4.02 6.83
C LEU A 58 -8.55 -4.87 6.25
N PRO A 59 -9.73 -4.89 6.89
CA PRO A 59 -10.84 -5.68 6.38
C PRO A 59 -11.36 -5.17 5.03
N ILE A 60 -11.77 -6.11 4.19
CA ILE A 60 -12.50 -5.82 2.96
C ILE A 60 -13.74 -6.72 2.92
N ALA A 61 -14.46 -6.70 1.81
CA ALA A 61 -15.68 -7.49 1.66
C ALA A 61 -15.42 -8.99 1.81
N CYS A 62 -16.45 -9.74 2.13
CA CYS A 62 -16.45 -11.21 2.21
C CYS A 62 -15.53 -11.76 3.29
N GLY A 63 -15.35 -11.02 4.37
CA GLY A 63 -14.54 -11.48 5.50
C GLY A 63 -13.05 -11.57 5.22
N GLN A 64 -12.60 -11.00 4.12
CA GLN A 64 -11.20 -11.01 3.72
C GLN A 64 -10.50 -9.72 4.17
N THR A 65 -9.21 -9.63 3.91
CA THR A 65 -8.44 -8.42 4.22
C THR A 65 -7.67 -7.96 3.00
N ILE A 66 -7.42 -6.65 2.92
CA ILE A 66 -6.40 -6.13 2.01
C ILE A 66 -5.07 -6.30 2.73
N SER A 67 -4.09 -6.83 2.03
CA SER A 67 -2.82 -7.17 2.65
C SER A 67 -2.07 -5.95 3.15
N GLN A 68 -1.27 -6.15 4.19
CA GLN A 68 -0.37 -5.15 4.71
C GLN A 68 0.54 -4.64 3.59
N PRO A 69 0.68 -3.32 3.44
CA PRO A 69 1.45 -2.76 2.32
C PRO A 69 2.87 -3.30 2.17
N SER A 70 3.60 -3.47 3.26
CA SER A 70 4.97 -3.97 3.15
C SER A 70 5.02 -5.39 2.59
N ILE A 71 4.01 -6.20 2.88
CA ILE A 71 3.93 -7.56 2.33
C ILE A 71 3.67 -7.50 0.83
N VAL A 72 2.76 -6.62 0.39
CA VAL A 72 2.51 -6.41 -1.03
C VAL A 72 3.81 -6.00 -1.72
N GLY A 73 4.52 -5.05 -1.15
CA GLY A 73 5.78 -4.57 -1.71
C GLY A 73 6.84 -5.64 -1.79
N LEU A 74 7.02 -6.42 -0.71
CA LEU A 74 8.03 -7.48 -0.67
C LEU A 74 7.72 -8.58 -1.68
N MET A 75 6.47 -8.98 -1.79
CA MET A 75 6.11 -10.02 -2.74
C MET A 75 6.25 -9.54 -4.18
N THR A 76 5.85 -8.30 -4.46
CA THR A 76 6.00 -7.72 -5.79
C THR A 76 7.48 -7.59 -6.16
N GLN A 77 8.29 -7.13 -5.21
CA GLN A 77 9.72 -7.00 -5.42
C GLN A 77 10.36 -8.36 -5.72
N ALA A 78 9.94 -9.39 -5.01
CA ALA A 78 10.47 -10.74 -5.19
C ALA A 78 10.14 -11.31 -6.58
N LEU A 79 9.03 -10.87 -7.19
CA LEU A 79 8.68 -11.31 -8.53
C LEU A 79 9.64 -10.75 -9.58
N ALA A 80 10.30 -9.63 -9.30
CA ALA A 80 11.24 -8.99 -10.22
C ALA A 80 10.64 -8.77 -11.62
N VAL A 81 9.40 -8.24 -11.66
CA VAL A 81 8.66 -8.05 -12.90
C VAL A 81 9.36 -7.05 -13.81
N GLN A 82 9.44 -7.37 -15.09
CA GLN A 82 10.02 -6.52 -16.10
C GLN A 82 8.92 -5.89 -16.97
N PRO A 83 9.19 -4.76 -17.65
CA PRO A 83 8.13 -4.03 -18.37
C PRO A 83 7.32 -4.81 -19.38
N ARG A 84 7.89 -5.86 -19.95
CA ARG A 84 7.18 -6.65 -20.97
C ARG A 84 6.61 -7.95 -20.44
N ASP A 85 6.72 -8.17 -19.15
CA ASP A 85 6.24 -9.41 -18.58
C ASP A 85 4.71 -9.45 -18.58
N VAL A 86 4.17 -10.63 -18.77
CA VAL A 86 2.75 -10.90 -18.62
C VAL A 86 2.58 -11.58 -17.28
N VAL A 87 1.72 -11.02 -16.44
CA VAL A 87 1.55 -11.50 -15.06
C VAL A 87 0.14 -12.02 -14.86
N LEU A 88 0.03 -13.21 -14.28
CA LEU A 88 -1.25 -13.77 -13.85
C LEU A 88 -1.30 -13.71 -12.34
N GLU A 89 -2.35 -13.12 -11.81
CA GLU A 89 -2.56 -13.07 -10.37
C GLU A 89 -3.75 -13.94 -9.99
N ILE A 90 -3.56 -14.81 -9.00
CA ILE A 90 -4.62 -15.65 -8.44
C ILE A 90 -4.85 -15.18 -7.01
N GLY A 91 -6.13 -15.02 -6.64
CA GLY A 91 -6.46 -14.52 -5.31
C GLY A 91 -6.30 -13.02 -5.21
N THR A 92 -6.77 -12.31 -6.23
CA THR A 92 -6.59 -10.86 -6.35
C THR A 92 -7.17 -10.06 -5.17
N GLY A 93 -8.23 -10.56 -4.53
CA GLY A 93 -8.86 -9.87 -3.41
C GLY A 93 -9.45 -8.54 -3.85
N SER A 94 -8.98 -7.43 -3.24
CA SER A 94 -9.45 -6.08 -3.58
C SER A 94 -8.92 -5.59 -4.92
N GLY A 95 -7.91 -6.22 -5.45
CA GLY A 95 -7.26 -5.77 -6.67
C GLY A 95 -6.04 -4.88 -6.41
N TYR A 96 -5.81 -4.53 -5.15
CA TYR A 96 -4.65 -3.70 -4.84
C TYR A 96 -3.39 -4.54 -5.05
#